data_3074f4bc36e99c22c049dbab64b892d7
#
_entry.id   3074f4bc36e99c22c049dbab64b892d7
#
_cell.length_a   1.000
_cell.length_b   1.000
_cell.length_c   1.000
_cell.angle_alpha   90.00
_cell.angle_beta   90.00
_cell.angle_gamma   90.00
#
_symmetry.space_group_name_H-M   'P 1'
#
loop_
_entity.id
_entity.type
_entity.pdbx_description
1 polymer ?
#
loop_
_entity_poly.entity_id
_entity_poly.type
_entity_poly.pdbx_seq_one_letter_code
_entity_poly.pdbx_strand_id
1 'polypeptide(L)'
;MNAKCRFGPRVQLIAPKANMKTSSKDPVLHTTNAQLGNGRTLFNVALPIAGITITKAISGNGNVRLSCNTHPWMRGWVVVTDEATAISGADGRFTIDNVPPGTYQLRVWHEALKGAPQKVTVSAGKSADVTFQLK
;
A
#
# COMPACT_ATOMS: atom_id res chain seq x y z
N MET A 1 -5.61 -9.51 2.92
CA MET A 1 -6.19 -10.62 3.71
C MET A 1 -6.57 -10.12 5.09
N ASN A 2 -7.69 -10.57 5.63
CA ASN A 2 -8.13 -10.27 7.01
C ASN A 2 -7.77 -11.46 7.91
N ALA A 3 -7.08 -11.20 9.00
CA ALA A 3 -6.75 -12.21 10.00
C ALA A 3 -6.55 -11.53 11.36
N LYS A 4 -7.09 -12.13 12.43
CA LYS A 4 -7.05 -11.59 13.80
C LYS A 4 -7.59 -10.15 13.85
N CYS A 5 -8.69 -9.89 13.14
CA CYS A 5 -9.31 -8.57 12.98
C CYS A 5 -8.32 -7.46 12.56
N ARG A 6 -7.46 -7.77 11.60
CA ARG A 6 -6.49 -6.83 10.98
C ARG A 6 -6.38 -7.09 9.49
N PHE A 7 -6.09 -6.03 8.72
CA PHE A 7 -5.62 -6.19 7.34
C PHE A 7 -4.14 -6.58 7.33
N GLY A 8 -3.80 -7.59 6.57
CA GLY A 8 -2.43 -8.02 6.37
C GLY A 8 -2.10 -8.23 4.88
N PRO A 9 -0.98 -7.72 4.39
CA PRO A 9 -0.12 -6.70 5.01
C PRO A 9 -0.82 -5.35 5.16
N ARG A 10 -0.32 -4.49 6.07
CA ARG A 10 -0.91 -3.18 6.33
C ARG A 10 -0.80 -2.22 5.15
N VAL A 11 0.34 -2.24 4.47
CA VAL A 11 0.60 -1.49 3.24
C VAL A 11 0.94 -2.47 2.13
N GLN A 12 0.37 -2.25 0.96
CA GLN A 12 0.58 -3.08 -0.23
C GLN A 12 0.84 -2.20 -1.44
N LEU A 13 1.70 -2.67 -2.34
CA LEU A 13 1.92 -2.07 -3.65
C LEU A 13 1.16 -2.89 -4.70
N ILE A 14 0.51 -2.21 -5.63
CA ILE A 14 -0.20 -2.85 -6.74
C ILE A 14 -0.05 -1.99 -8.01
N ALA A 15 0.11 -2.64 -9.14
CA ALA A 15 0.14 -1.95 -10.42
C ALA A 15 -1.24 -1.36 -10.76
N PRO A 16 -1.31 -0.24 -11.52
CA PRO A 16 -2.56 0.30 -12.01
C PRO A 16 -3.36 -0.75 -12.81
N LYS A 17 -4.68 -0.74 -12.63
CA LYS A 17 -5.63 -1.68 -13.27
C LYS A 17 -5.45 -3.16 -12.86
N ALA A 18 -4.60 -3.46 -11.88
CA ALA A 18 -4.47 -4.82 -11.38
C ALA A 18 -5.67 -5.23 -10.53
N ASN A 19 -5.82 -6.54 -10.35
CA ASN A 19 -6.84 -7.12 -9.51
C ASN A 19 -6.33 -7.32 -8.09
N MET A 20 -7.08 -6.83 -7.11
CA MET A 20 -6.84 -7.08 -5.69
C MET A 20 -7.70 -8.25 -5.21
N LYS A 21 -7.06 -9.22 -4.60
CA LYS A 21 -7.75 -10.31 -3.87
C LYS A 21 -7.90 -9.91 -2.40
N THR A 22 -9.13 -9.96 -1.91
CA THR A 22 -9.42 -9.80 -0.48
C THR A 22 -10.03 -11.08 0.07
N SER A 23 -9.56 -11.52 1.24
CA SER A 23 -9.99 -12.77 1.86
C SER A 23 -10.01 -12.63 3.38
N SER A 24 -10.71 -13.54 4.06
CA SER A 24 -10.72 -13.61 5.53
C SER A 24 -10.29 -14.99 6.02
N LYS A 25 -9.52 -15.02 7.12
CA LYS A 25 -9.23 -16.21 7.91
C LYS A 25 -10.03 -16.26 9.22
N ASP A 26 -10.73 -15.18 9.54
CA ASP A 26 -11.49 -15.06 10.78
C ASP A 26 -12.90 -15.62 10.61
N PRO A 27 -13.46 -16.28 11.64
CA PRO A 27 -14.83 -16.83 11.60
C PRO A 27 -15.90 -15.76 11.88
N VAL A 28 -15.60 -14.49 11.66
CA VAL A 28 -16.49 -13.35 11.89
C VAL A 28 -16.61 -12.50 10.64
N LEU A 29 -17.72 -11.77 10.55
CA LEU A 29 -17.95 -10.86 9.43
C LEU A 29 -16.88 -9.75 9.39
N HIS A 30 -16.22 -9.65 8.26
CA HIS A 30 -15.45 -8.48 7.87
C HIS A 30 -16.01 -7.85 6.60
N THR A 31 -15.68 -6.58 6.39
CA THR A 31 -15.82 -5.94 5.08
C THR A 31 -14.48 -5.44 4.61
N THR A 32 -14.31 -5.32 3.31
CA THR A 32 -13.21 -4.55 2.72
C THR A 32 -13.81 -3.40 1.94
N ASN A 33 -13.78 -2.22 2.54
CA ASN A 33 -14.18 -0.97 1.92
C ASN A 33 -12.91 -0.25 1.43
N ALA A 34 -12.78 -0.13 0.11
CA ALA A 34 -11.64 0.49 -0.55
C ALA A 34 -12.02 1.88 -1.06
N GLN A 35 -11.34 2.91 -0.58
CA GLN A 35 -11.60 4.31 -0.93
C GLN A 35 -10.33 5.03 -1.39
N LEU A 36 -10.44 5.77 -2.49
CA LEU A 36 -9.40 6.70 -2.94
C LEU A 36 -9.25 7.88 -1.99
N GLY A 37 -8.13 8.60 -2.08
CA GLY A 37 -7.84 9.77 -1.26
C GLY A 37 -8.85 10.92 -1.39
N ASN A 38 -9.59 10.97 -2.51
CA ASN A 38 -10.69 11.93 -2.73
C ASN A 38 -12.04 11.47 -2.14
N GLY A 39 -12.06 10.35 -1.39
CA GLY A 39 -13.26 9.80 -0.77
C GLY A 39 -14.12 8.89 -1.67
N ARG A 40 -13.77 8.76 -2.97
CA ARG A 40 -14.51 7.87 -3.87
C ARG A 40 -14.31 6.40 -3.48
N THR A 41 -15.40 5.68 -3.23
CA THR A 41 -15.38 4.25 -2.99
C THR A 41 -15.16 3.50 -4.31
N LEU A 42 -14.14 2.65 -4.34
CA LEU A 42 -13.88 1.74 -5.46
C LEU A 42 -14.73 0.48 -5.34
N PHE A 43 -14.79 -0.08 -4.16
CA PHE A 43 -15.66 -1.21 -3.81
C PHE A 43 -15.84 -1.32 -2.30
N ASN A 44 -16.92 -1.99 -1.91
CA ASN A 44 -17.18 -2.41 -0.54
C ASN A 44 -17.74 -3.83 -0.58
N VAL A 45 -17.00 -4.79 -0.07
CA VAL A 45 -17.36 -6.21 -0.15
C VAL A 45 -17.40 -6.84 1.24
N ALA A 46 -18.37 -7.72 1.45
CA ALA A 46 -18.51 -8.48 2.68
C ALA A 46 -17.74 -9.82 2.60
N LEU A 47 -17.10 -10.18 3.69
CA LEU A 47 -16.40 -11.44 3.92
C LEU A 47 -17.02 -12.08 5.16
N PRO A 48 -18.20 -12.73 5.04
CA PRO A 48 -18.99 -13.16 6.19
C PRO A 48 -18.37 -14.31 6.97
N ILE A 49 -17.56 -15.15 6.33
CA ILE A 49 -16.93 -16.33 6.93
C ILE A 49 -15.49 -16.49 6.47
N ALA A 50 -14.73 -17.29 7.22
CA ALA A 50 -13.38 -17.68 6.85
C ALA A 50 -13.33 -18.43 5.50
N GLY A 51 -12.25 -18.26 4.76
CA GLY A 51 -11.98 -18.94 3.48
C GLY A 51 -12.57 -18.25 2.24
N ILE A 52 -13.48 -17.28 2.40
CA ILE A 52 -14.00 -16.51 1.25
C ILE A 52 -12.88 -15.62 0.69
N THR A 53 -12.78 -15.64 -0.64
CA THR A 53 -11.89 -14.75 -1.41
C THR A 53 -12.71 -14.04 -2.48
N ILE A 54 -12.59 -12.72 -2.52
CA ILE A 54 -13.23 -11.87 -3.53
C ILE A 54 -12.15 -11.11 -4.28
N THR A 55 -12.28 -11.08 -5.61
CA THR A 55 -11.36 -10.34 -6.48
C THR A 55 -12.06 -9.09 -7.00
N LYS A 56 -11.41 -7.94 -6.89
CA LYS A 56 -11.89 -6.65 -7.39
C LYS A 56 -10.78 -5.93 -8.13
N ALA A 57 -11.13 -5.32 -9.26
CA ALA A 57 -10.22 -4.45 -9.98
C ALA A 57 -9.98 -3.16 -9.18
N ILE A 58 -8.73 -2.72 -9.14
CA ILE A 58 -8.35 -1.40 -8.63
C ILE A 58 -8.28 -0.43 -9.81
N SER A 59 -9.20 0.51 -9.85
CA SER A 59 -9.23 1.57 -10.86
C SER A 59 -8.71 2.88 -10.29
N GLY A 60 -7.78 3.51 -11.00
CA GLY A 60 -7.15 4.77 -10.58
C GLY A 60 -5.74 4.56 -10.05
N ASN A 61 -5.05 5.66 -9.84
CA ASN A 61 -3.69 5.73 -9.29
C ASN A 61 -3.73 6.39 -7.92
N GLY A 62 -2.67 6.17 -7.13
CA GLY A 62 -2.49 6.81 -5.83
C GLY A 62 -2.84 5.91 -4.66
N ASN A 63 -3.16 6.51 -3.53
CA ASN A 63 -3.34 5.80 -2.28
C ASN A 63 -4.81 5.41 -2.07
N VAL A 64 -5.05 4.14 -1.87
CA VAL A 64 -6.36 3.58 -1.55
C VAL A 64 -6.35 3.17 -0.08
N ARG A 65 -7.27 3.75 0.70
CA ARG A 65 -7.50 3.35 2.08
C ARG A 65 -8.41 2.13 2.14
N LEU A 66 -8.02 1.15 2.91
CA LEU A 66 -8.84 0.00 3.26
C LEU A 66 -9.39 0.17 4.67
N SER A 67 -10.68 -0.06 4.86
CA SER A 67 -11.35 -0.05 6.15
C SER A 67 -12.36 -1.19 6.25
N CYS A 68 -12.69 -1.58 7.47
CA CYS A 68 -13.77 -2.51 7.76
C CYS A 68 -14.93 -1.76 8.40
N ASN A 69 -16.16 -2.00 7.93
CA ASN A 69 -17.34 -1.31 8.46
C ASN A 69 -17.76 -1.84 9.84
N THR A 70 -17.43 -3.10 10.13
CA THR A 70 -17.77 -3.75 11.41
C THR A 70 -16.69 -3.60 12.49
N HIS A 71 -15.44 -3.32 12.09
CA HIS A 71 -14.30 -3.20 13.00
C HIS A 71 -13.54 -1.90 12.72
N PRO A 72 -13.89 -0.77 13.38
CA PRO A 72 -13.37 0.56 13.05
C PRO A 72 -11.85 0.73 13.15
N TRP A 73 -11.20 -0.12 13.94
CA TRP A 73 -9.73 -0.13 14.07
C TRP A 73 -9.01 -0.79 12.90
N MET A 74 -9.72 -1.58 12.08
CA MET A 74 -9.12 -2.24 10.92
C MET A 74 -8.85 -1.24 9.80
N ARG A 75 -7.59 -0.95 9.57
CA ARG A 75 -7.12 -0.06 8.50
C ARG A 75 -5.94 -0.67 7.77
N GLY A 76 -5.89 -0.42 6.47
CA GLY A 76 -4.80 -0.80 5.59
C GLY A 76 -4.72 0.15 4.40
N TRP A 77 -3.67 0.00 3.62
CA TRP A 77 -3.41 0.87 2.49
C TRP A 77 -2.92 0.09 1.29
N VAL A 78 -3.38 0.50 0.13
CA VAL A 78 -2.87 0.02 -1.16
C VAL A 78 -2.34 1.24 -1.91
N VAL A 79 -1.06 1.22 -2.22
CA VAL A 79 -0.44 2.23 -3.08
C VAL A 79 -0.47 1.71 -4.51
N VAL A 80 -1.23 2.37 -5.36
CA VAL A 80 -1.39 2.00 -6.78
C VAL A 80 -0.40 2.83 -7.58
N THR A 81 0.65 2.19 -8.08
CA THR A 81 1.72 2.86 -8.81
C THR A 81 2.42 1.92 -9.78
N ASP A 82 2.93 2.47 -10.86
CA ASP A 82 3.88 1.84 -11.79
C ASP A 82 5.29 2.43 -11.67
N GLU A 83 5.49 3.38 -10.75
CA GLU A 83 6.82 3.94 -10.44
C GLU A 83 7.67 2.94 -9.65
N ALA A 84 9.00 3.03 -9.80
CA ALA A 84 9.94 2.27 -8.98
C ALA A 84 9.73 2.62 -7.50
N THR A 85 9.33 1.63 -6.72
CA THR A 85 8.85 1.84 -5.35
C THR A 85 9.21 0.67 -4.46
N ALA A 86 9.49 0.92 -3.19
CA ALA A 86 9.69 -0.11 -2.18
C ALA A 86 8.88 0.20 -0.91
N ILE A 87 8.59 -0.84 -0.14
CA ILE A 87 8.03 -0.72 1.21
C ILE A 87 9.18 -0.93 2.19
N SER A 88 9.31 -0.03 3.17
CA SER A 88 10.31 -0.18 4.22
C SER A 88 9.97 -1.37 5.15
N GLY A 89 10.99 -2.05 5.62
CA GLY A 89 10.88 -3.07 6.65
C GLY A 89 10.59 -2.50 8.03
N ALA A 90 10.46 -3.38 9.00
CA ALA A 90 10.23 -3.00 10.40
C ALA A 90 11.40 -2.19 11.01
N ASP A 91 12.59 -2.33 10.45
CA ASP A 91 13.80 -1.57 10.81
C ASP A 91 13.90 -0.21 10.08
N GLY A 92 12.91 0.13 9.25
CA GLY A 92 12.86 1.34 8.44
C GLY A 92 13.68 1.30 7.17
N ARG A 93 14.40 0.21 6.89
CA ARG A 93 15.24 0.07 5.69
C ARG A 93 14.41 -0.28 4.47
N PHE A 94 14.84 0.21 3.31
CA PHE A 94 14.26 -0.12 2.02
C PHE A 94 15.36 -0.19 0.94
N THR A 95 15.05 -0.88 -0.14
CA THR A 95 15.90 -0.93 -1.34
C THR A 95 15.00 -0.84 -2.56
N ILE A 96 15.37 -0.02 -3.53
CA ILE A 96 14.76 0.04 -4.86
C ILE A 96 15.81 -0.43 -5.85
N ASP A 97 15.60 -1.61 -6.41
CA ASP A 97 16.53 -2.25 -7.32
C ASP A 97 16.31 -1.83 -8.77
N ASN A 98 17.33 -2.04 -9.60
CA ASN A 98 17.28 -1.86 -11.05
C ASN A 98 16.90 -0.44 -11.50
N VAL A 99 17.27 0.57 -10.73
CA VAL A 99 17.07 1.97 -11.12
C VAL A 99 18.16 2.36 -12.13
N PRO A 100 17.80 2.79 -13.35
CA PRO A 100 18.78 3.22 -14.34
C PRO A 100 19.61 4.41 -13.84
N PRO A 101 20.85 4.60 -14.36
CA PRO A 101 21.61 5.81 -14.06
C PRO A 101 20.84 7.08 -14.42
N GLY A 102 20.88 8.05 -13.53
CA GLY A 102 20.13 9.31 -13.72
C GLY A 102 19.92 10.06 -12.41
N THR A 103 19.22 11.16 -12.50
CA THR A 103 18.83 11.98 -11.36
C THR A 103 17.33 11.92 -11.17
N TYR A 104 16.92 11.56 -9.97
CA TYR A 104 15.53 11.30 -9.61
C TYR A 104 15.10 12.13 -8.42
N GLN A 105 13.80 12.38 -8.31
CA GLN A 105 13.19 12.87 -7.10
C GLN A 105 12.55 11.69 -6.35
N LEU A 106 13.13 11.31 -5.22
CA LEU A 106 12.59 10.28 -4.36
C LEU A 106 11.60 10.88 -3.35
N ARG A 107 10.42 10.29 -3.26
CA ARG A 107 9.34 10.70 -2.36
C ARG A 107 9.06 9.59 -1.37
N VAL A 108 8.75 9.95 -0.13
CA VAL A 108 8.27 9.02 0.88
C VAL A 108 6.78 9.23 1.10
N TRP A 109 6.05 8.14 1.22
CA TRP A 109 4.66 8.16 1.64
C TRP A 109 4.48 7.40 2.95
N HIS A 110 3.71 7.99 3.86
CA HIS A 110 3.28 7.36 5.10
C HIS A 110 1.85 7.81 5.41
N GLU A 111 1.05 6.96 6.07
CA GLU A 111 -0.36 7.23 6.33
C GLU A 111 -0.64 8.42 7.25
N ALA A 112 0.31 8.79 8.10
CA ALA A 112 0.18 9.84 9.12
C ALA A 112 1.33 10.84 9.11
N LEU A 113 2.54 10.42 8.76
CA LEU A 113 3.75 11.23 8.81
C LEU A 113 4.10 11.78 7.44
N LYS A 114 4.89 12.84 7.40
CA LYS A 114 5.37 13.48 6.19
C LYS A 114 6.88 13.52 6.16
N GLY A 115 7.46 13.38 4.97
CA GLY A 115 8.88 13.57 4.70
C GLY A 115 9.06 14.42 3.46
N ALA A 116 10.08 15.27 3.46
CA ALA A 116 10.41 16.09 2.29
C ALA A 116 10.98 15.22 1.15
N PRO A 117 10.59 15.48 -0.11
CA PRO A 117 11.22 14.83 -1.26
C PRO A 117 12.72 15.10 -1.30
N GLN A 118 13.50 14.13 -1.78
CA GLN A 118 14.93 14.24 -1.91
C GLN A 118 15.39 13.98 -3.34
N LYS A 119 16.34 14.77 -3.81
CA LYS A 119 16.99 14.56 -5.11
C LYS A 119 18.10 13.53 -4.95
N VAL A 120 18.09 12.50 -5.77
CA VAL A 120 19.04 11.38 -5.73
C VAL A 120 19.64 11.18 -7.10
N THR A 121 20.95 11.06 -7.17
CA THR A 121 21.68 10.71 -8.40
C THR A 121 22.17 9.28 -8.30
N VAL A 122 21.77 8.45 -9.25
CA VAL A 122 22.19 7.06 -9.40
C VAL A 122 23.25 6.99 -10.51
N SER A 123 24.39 6.41 -10.21
CA SER A 123 25.47 6.15 -11.17
C SER A 123 25.49 4.68 -11.54
N ALA A 124 25.96 4.36 -12.76
CA ALA A 124 26.05 3.00 -13.23
C ALA A 124 26.89 2.11 -12.27
N GLY A 125 26.33 0.96 -11.87
CA GLY A 125 26.99 0.00 -11.00
C GLY A 125 27.23 0.44 -9.55
N LYS A 126 26.62 1.56 -9.11
CA LYS A 126 26.76 2.09 -7.75
C LYS A 126 25.40 2.25 -7.07
N SER A 127 25.40 2.03 -5.76
CA SER A 127 24.24 2.37 -4.92
C SER A 127 24.30 3.83 -4.50
N ALA A 128 23.13 4.43 -4.32
CA ALA A 128 22.96 5.74 -3.72
C ALA A 128 22.17 5.60 -2.42
N ASP A 129 22.69 6.11 -1.32
CA ASP A 129 22.06 6.02 -0.01
C ASP A 129 21.22 7.27 0.28
N VAL A 130 20.04 7.07 0.84
CA VAL A 130 19.08 8.13 1.19
C VAL A 130 18.47 7.85 2.53
N THR A 131 18.30 8.88 3.35
CA THR A 131 17.62 8.80 4.64
C THR A 131 16.49 9.81 4.70
N PHE A 132 15.28 9.34 4.99
CA PHE A 132 14.13 10.20 5.27
C PHE A 132 13.90 10.34 6.77
N GLN A 133 13.66 11.58 7.21
CA GLN A 133 13.10 11.85 8.53
C GLN A 133 11.61 12.15 8.38
N LEU A 134 10.78 11.33 9.01
CA LEU A 134 9.34 11.53 9.02
C LEU A 134 8.90 12.26 10.29
N LYS A 135 8.01 13.22 10.14
CA LYS A 135 7.43 14.02 11.24
C LYS A 135 5.92 14.06 11.16
#